data_1c5b358432033097033f832d7eb46cdf
#
_entry.id   1c5b358432033097033f832d7eb46cdf
#
_cell.length_a   1.000
_cell.length_b   1.000
_cell.length_c   1.000
_cell.angle_alpha   90.00
_cell.angle_beta   90.00
_cell.angle_gamma   90.00
#
_symmetry.space_group_name_H-M   'P 1'
#
loop_
_entity.id
_entity.type
_entity.pdbx_description
1 polymer ?
#
loop_
_entity_poly.entity_id
_entity_poly.type
_entity_poly.pdbx_seq_one_letter_code
_entity_poly.pdbx_strand_id
1 'polypeptide(L)'
;MTIRRNLLVSTTPLIAVGYASLPSQLAVAAAMGDLQDANEFEKRSPDSIHMLKYWDKVDAVVGGLETMRDNADEFLPKFRHEDEGDYTFRKSCTKFTNVYSDIVEGLASKPFEQEVSLIGDQTDATDDTDASGIPQQIRDFVWNVDGSGNNMTVFAAHTFFQGINNAVDWILVDHDKRDPSIRTLADMRRRGLRPYWSHILARNILDVRSEMVGGKEVLTYVKILEPGATDRIREFERTGAGVVWRLWEKVTDGGKRSYRRVDGGDISIGVIPMVPFVTGRRVGRQWRFTPPMRAAVELSINLFKQESELEYKSTMSAYSMLAGNGIEPPRGPDGKPDTKIAVGPSRVLWSPPRADGGTAGKWEWIEPSSEILKFLESRVEKTIQNLRELGRQPLTASSSNITVITAAVAAGKAKSAVKAWAYSLKDTLENALLLTAMWMVLDYDPTVHVFAEFDDWMEGEDLDALDKARARGDISHETYTEELKRRGVLSSNFTIERERVRLLSDLPVDEDEGLDG
;
A
#
# COMPACT_ATOMS: atom_id res chain seq x y z
N MET A 1 -2.42 4.22 -29.21
CA MET A 1 -3.89 4.41 -29.15
C MET A 1 -4.20 4.77 -27.69
N THR A 2 -4.14 6.05 -27.39
CA THR A 2 -4.16 6.62 -26.05
C THR A 2 -5.56 6.50 -25.48
N ILE A 3 -5.73 5.72 -24.42
CA ILE A 3 -6.98 5.64 -23.65
C ILE A 3 -7.11 6.97 -22.90
N ARG A 4 -7.97 7.83 -23.42
CA ARG A 4 -8.24 9.14 -22.82
C ARG A 4 -8.75 8.99 -21.40
N ARG A 5 -8.15 9.74 -20.52
CA ARG A 5 -8.32 9.91 -19.09
C ARG A 5 -9.78 9.91 -18.59
N ASN A 6 -10.02 9.27 -17.45
CA ASN A 6 -11.34 9.02 -16.88
C ASN A 6 -11.93 10.17 -16.05
N LEU A 7 -11.33 11.35 -16.05
CA LEU A 7 -11.91 12.50 -15.37
C LEU A 7 -12.87 13.26 -16.31
N LEU A 8 -14.11 13.46 -15.88
CA LEU A 8 -15.08 14.31 -16.54
C LEU A 8 -14.64 15.78 -16.38
N VAL A 9 -13.81 16.25 -17.29
CA VAL A 9 -13.79 17.65 -17.59
C VAL A 9 -14.96 17.88 -18.54
N SER A 10 -16.03 18.51 -18.06
CA SER A 10 -17.06 19.05 -18.91
C SER A 10 -16.38 20.02 -19.86
N THR A 11 -16.38 19.74 -21.17
CA THR A 11 -16.01 20.70 -22.22
C THR A 11 -17.12 21.74 -22.39
N THR A 12 -17.59 22.29 -21.29
CA THR A 12 -18.25 23.58 -21.32
C THR A 12 -17.15 24.62 -21.44
N PRO A 13 -17.18 25.53 -22.45
CA PRO A 13 -16.17 26.58 -22.53
C PRO A 13 -16.15 27.29 -21.19
N LEU A 14 -14.95 27.53 -20.68
CA LEU A 14 -14.69 28.39 -19.52
C LEU A 14 -15.27 29.76 -19.80
N ILE A 15 -16.59 29.89 -19.66
CA ILE A 15 -17.23 31.18 -19.48
C ILE A 15 -16.66 31.69 -18.16
N ALA A 16 -16.05 32.84 -18.22
CA ALA A 16 -15.45 33.56 -17.12
C ALA A 16 -16.11 33.18 -15.80
N VAL A 17 -15.35 32.51 -14.91
CA VAL A 17 -15.83 32.17 -13.58
C VAL A 17 -16.17 33.50 -12.90
N GLY A 18 -17.40 33.91 -13.09
CA GLY A 18 -18.00 34.94 -12.27
C GLY A 18 -17.92 34.41 -10.84
N TYR A 19 -17.29 35.16 -9.99
CA TYR A 19 -17.18 34.86 -8.56
C TYR A 19 -18.56 34.47 -8.03
N ALA A 20 -18.77 33.17 -7.82
CA ALA A 20 -19.96 32.70 -7.12
C ALA A 20 -19.95 33.39 -5.77
N SER A 21 -20.97 34.17 -5.51
CA SER A 21 -21.18 34.88 -4.26
C SER A 21 -21.05 33.87 -3.13
N LEU A 22 -20.12 34.13 -2.22
CA LEU A 22 -19.97 33.38 -0.97
C LEU A 22 -21.36 33.19 -0.35
N PRO A 23 -21.73 31.96 0.08
CA PRO A 23 -22.88 31.83 0.94
C PRO A 23 -22.67 32.77 2.11
N SER A 24 -23.69 33.58 2.40
CA SER A 24 -23.62 34.55 3.48
C SER A 24 -23.16 33.83 4.77
N GLN A 25 -22.38 34.48 5.61
CA GLN A 25 -21.94 33.94 6.91
C GLN A 25 -23.11 33.36 7.73
N LEU A 26 -24.33 33.86 7.51
CA LEU A 26 -25.57 33.30 8.02
C LEU A 26 -25.92 31.89 7.51
N ALA A 27 -25.62 31.58 6.25
CA ALA A 27 -25.88 30.24 5.71
C ALA A 27 -24.86 29.21 6.26
N VAL A 28 -23.61 29.62 6.48
CA VAL A 28 -22.59 28.80 7.15
C VAL A 28 -22.93 28.61 8.63
N ALA A 29 -23.36 29.68 9.32
CA ALA A 29 -23.78 29.60 10.73
C ALA A 29 -25.06 28.76 10.94
N ALA A 30 -26.02 28.82 10.02
CA ALA A 30 -27.23 28.00 10.08
C ALA A 30 -26.93 26.49 9.84
N ALA A 31 -25.90 26.19 9.05
CA ALA A 31 -25.48 24.82 8.78
C ALA A 31 -24.59 24.20 9.88
N MET A 32 -24.04 25.01 10.79
CA MET A 32 -23.23 24.57 11.93
C MET A 32 -24.04 23.91 13.07
N GLY A 33 -25.37 23.79 12.93
CA GLY A 33 -26.26 23.22 13.94
C GLY A 33 -26.73 21.79 13.65
N ASP A 34 -26.38 21.22 12.50
CA ASP A 34 -26.79 19.86 12.14
C ASP A 34 -26.10 18.84 13.04
N LEU A 35 -26.91 18.01 13.69
CA LEU A 35 -26.46 16.90 14.55
C LEU A 35 -26.83 15.58 13.88
N GLN A 36 -25.89 14.67 13.79
CA GLN A 36 -26.09 13.29 13.32
C GLN A 36 -25.85 12.31 14.47
N ASP A 37 -26.66 11.28 14.59
CA ASP A 37 -26.43 10.21 15.55
C ASP A 37 -25.12 9.48 15.21
N ALA A 38 -24.22 9.33 16.19
CA ALA A 38 -22.89 8.79 15.94
C ALA A 38 -22.94 7.36 15.39
N ASN A 39 -23.85 6.50 15.91
CA ASN A 39 -23.92 5.10 15.49
C ASN A 39 -24.35 4.96 14.02
N GLU A 40 -25.26 5.81 13.56
CA GLU A 40 -25.71 5.80 12.17
C GLU A 40 -24.70 6.53 11.26
N PHE A 41 -24.06 7.59 11.75
CA PHE A 41 -23.17 8.40 10.95
C PHE A 41 -21.80 7.74 10.70
N GLU A 42 -21.27 6.99 11.68
CA GLU A 42 -20.04 6.20 11.55
C GLU A 42 -20.25 4.92 10.72
N LYS A 43 -21.49 4.58 10.38
CA LYS A 43 -21.81 3.35 9.67
C LYS A 43 -21.11 3.29 8.31
N ARG A 44 -20.40 2.20 8.13
CA ARG A 44 -19.72 1.92 6.86
C ARG A 44 -20.68 1.37 5.81
N SER A 45 -20.39 1.61 4.56
CA SER A 45 -21.06 0.93 3.46
C SER A 45 -20.83 -0.59 3.50
N PRO A 46 -21.74 -1.40 2.94
CA PRO A 46 -21.55 -2.86 2.86
C PRO A 46 -20.23 -3.26 2.18
N ASP A 47 -19.76 -2.47 1.21
CA ASP A 47 -18.51 -2.70 0.50
C ASP A 47 -17.31 -2.43 1.42
N SER A 48 -17.33 -1.33 2.17
CA SER A 48 -16.30 -1.00 3.15
C SER A 48 -16.24 -2.06 4.26
N ILE A 49 -17.39 -2.52 4.80
CA ILE A 49 -17.44 -3.59 5.80
C ILE A 49 -16.83 -4.90 5.27
N HIS A 50 -17.11 -5.22 3.99
CA HIS A 50 -16.54 -6.42 3.37
C HIS A 50 -15.02 -6.34 3.28
N MET A 51 -14.48 -5.21 2.85
CA MET A 51 -13.05 -5.00 2.70
C MET A 51 -12.33 -4.87 4.03
N LEU A 52 -12.95 -4.29 5.05
CA LEU A 52 -12.37 -4.08 6.37
C LEU A 52 -11.85 -5.39 6.98
N LYS A 53 -12.57 -6.51 6.81
CA LYS A 53 -12.13 -7.84 7.28
C LYS A 53 -10.78 -8.28 6.71
N TYR A 54 -10.46 -7.82 5.51
CA TYR A 54 -9.16 -8.08 4.90
C TYR A 54 -8.12 -7.06 5.38
N TRP A 55 -8.47 -5.78 5.42
CA TRP A 55 -7.57 -4.73 5.86
C TRP A 55 -7.08 -4.93 7.30
N ASP A 56 -7.95 -5.37 8.22
CA ASP A 56 -7.55 -5.69 9.60
C ASP A 56 -6.47 -6.79 9.65
N LYS A 57 -6.58 -7.80 8.79
CA LYS A 57 -5.58 -8.86 8.67
C LYS A 57 -4.25 -8.36 8.09
N VAL A 58 -4.33 -7.54 7.04
CA VAL A 58 -3.14 -6.96 6.41
C VAL A 58 -2.40 -6.07 7.39
N ASP A 59 -3.12 -5.17 8.08
CA ASP A 59 -2.51 -4.25 9.04
C ASP A 59 -1.81 -5.00 10.17
N ALA A 60 -2.39 -6.10 10.64
CA ALA A 60 -1.77 -6.95 11.65
C ALA A 60 -0.49 -7.60 11.13
N VAL A 61 -0.50 -8.16 9.91
CA VAL A 61 0.66 -8.81 9.30
C VAL A 61 1.76 -7.81 9.00
N VAL A 62 1.43 -6.66 8.38
CA VAL A 62 2.40 -5.59 8.07
C VAL A 62 2.99 -5.00 9.34
N GLY A 63 2.18 -4.80 10.37
CA GLY A 63 2.64 -4.29 11.66
C GLY A 63 3.56 -5.22 12.44
N GLY A 64 3.72 -6.47 12.00
CA GLY A 64 4.67 -7.43 12.53
C GLY A 64 4.27 -8.08 13.86
N LEU A 65 5.26 -8.53 14.64
CA LEU A 65 5.04 -9.37 15.81
C LEU A 65 4.10 -8.75 16.85
N GLU A 66 4.29 -7.48 17.17
CA GLU A 66 3.51 -6.83 18.23
C GLU A 66 2.03 -6.72 17.84
N THR A 67 1.75 -6.27 16.62
CA THR A 67 0.36 -6.19 16.13
C THR A 67 -0.29 -7.56 15.94
N MET A 68 0.48 -8.60 15.59
CA MET A 68 0.00 -9.98 15.54
C MET A 68 -0.33 -10.50 16.94
N ARG A 69 0.44 -10.12 17.96
CA ARG A 69 0.14 -10.46 19.37
C ARG A 69 -1.08 -9.72 19.91
N ASP A 70 -1.25 -8.45 19.57
CA ASP A 70 -2.42 -7.64 19.94
C ASP A 70 -3.72 -8.25 19.37
N ASN A 71 -3.64 -8.85 18.19
CA ASN A 71 -4.76 -9.56 17.54
C ASN A 71 -4.74 -11.08 17.76
N ALA A 72 -4.02 -11.56 18.79
CA ALA A 72 -3.86 -13.00 19.02
C ALA A 72 -5.19 -13.72 19.29
N ASP A 73 -6.18 -13.06 19.84
CA ASP A 73 -7.50 -13.70 20.11
C ASP A 73 -8.17 -14.14 18.80
N GLU A 74 -7.93 -13.44 17.68
CA GLU A 74 -8.42 -13.83 16.36
C GLU A 74 -7.45 -14.81 15.65
N PHE A 75 -6.15 -14.50 15.67
CA PHE A 75 -5.17 -15.22 14.85
C PHE A 75 -4.55 -16.44 15.54
N LEU A 76 -4.59 -16.48 16.87
CA LEU A 76 -4.04 -17.57 17.68
C LEU A 76 -5.08 -18.00 18.73
N PRO A 77 -6.21 -18.58 18.32
CA PRO A 77 -7.27 -18.92 19.22
C PRO A 77 -6.81 -19.89 20.32
N LYS A 78 -7.39 -19.74 21.51
CA LYS A 78 -7.16 -20.61 22.64
C LYS A 78 -7.63 -22.04 22.35
N PHE A 79 -6.85 -23.04 22.71
CA PHE A 79 -7.27 -24.42 22.61
C PHE A 79 -8.38 -24.72 23.63
N ARG A 80 -9.26 -25.68 23.30
CA ARG A 80 -10.46 -25.97 24.10
C ARG A 80 -10.19 -26.26 25.58
N HIS A 81 -9.05 -26.84 25.92
CA HIS A 81 -8.67 -27.24 27.29
C HIS A 81 -7.39 -26.55 27.76
N GLU A 82 -6.95 -25.49 27.08
CA GLU A 82 -5.79 -24.70 27.45
C GLU A 82 -6.14 -23.81 28.64
N ASP A 83 -5.29 -23.82 29.66
CA ASP A 83 -5.40 -22.90 30.80
C ASP A 83 -5.11 -21.45 30.35
N GLU A 84 -5.63 -20.47 31.10
CA GLU A 84 -5.37 -19.05 30.80
C GLU A 84 -3.89 -18.69 30.95
N GLY A 85 -3.21 -19.29 31.92
CA GLY A 85 -1.78 -19.10 32.13
C GLY A 85 -0.95 -19.67 30.97
N ASP A 86 -1.30 -20.88 30.50
CA ASP A 86 -0.64 -21.51 29.36
C ASP A 86 -0.87 -20.75 28.07
N TYR A 87 -2.08 -20.25 27.84
CA TYR A 87 -2.41 -19.41 26.70
C TYR A 87 -1.63 -18.08 26.71
N THR A 88 -1.58 -17.42 27.85
CA THR A 88 -0.80 -16.19 28.03
C THR A 88 0.67 -16.42 27.77
N PHE A 89 1.22 -17.52 28.31
CA PHE A 89 2.59 -17.93 28.06
C PHE A 89 2.83 -18.21 26.57
N ARG A 90 1.96 -18.98 25.91
CA ARG A 90 2.04 -19.28 24.48
C ARG A 90 2.02 -18.00 23.64
N LYS A 91 1.14 -17.03 23.95
CA LYS A 91 1.14 -15.72 23.29
C LYS A 91 2.48 -14.98 23.45
N SER A 92 3.03 -14.99 24.66
CA SER A 92 4.28 -14.27 24.94
C SER A 92 5.52 -14.85 24.29
N CYS A 93 5.61 -16.17 24.15
CA CYS A 93 6.76 -16.83 23.54
C CYS A 93 6.67 -16.94 22.00
N THR A 94 5.49 -16.65 21.42
CA THR A 94 5.30 -16.75 19.97
C THR A 94 6.22 -15.80 19.22
N LYS A 95 6.84 -16.29 18.14
CA LYS A 95 7.61 -15.52 17.16
C LYS A 95 6.77 -15.27 15.92
N PHE A 96 7.20 -14.34 15.11
CA PHE A 96 6.62 -14.09 13.79
C PHE A 96 7.72 -13.68 12.80
N THR A 97 8.01 -14.56 11.86
CA THR A 97 8.92 -14.29 10.75
C THR A 97 8.13 -13.57 9.64
N ASN A 98 8.25 -12.24 9.58
CA ASN A 98 7.46 -11.44 8.64
C ASN A 98 8.02 -11.48 7.22
N VAL A 99 7.92 -12.63 6.57
CA VAL A 99 8.28 -12.82 5.15
C VAL A 99 7.39 -12.00 4.22
N TYR A 100 6.16 -11.70 4.65
CA TYR A 100 5.21 -10.92 3.86
C TYR A 100 5.71 -9.49 3.59
N SER A 101 6.23 -8.82 4.61
CA SER A 101 6.77 -7.46 4.44
C SER A 101 7.92 -7.43 3.46
N ASP A 102 8.87 -8.37 3.56
CA ASP A 102 9.99 -8.48 2.61
C ASP A 102 9.50 -8.62 1.15
N ILE A 103 8.44 -9.43 0.96
CA ILE A 103 7.85 -9.63 -0.37
C ILE A 103 7.23 -8.34 -0.90
N VAL A 104 6.40 -7.68 -0.09
CA VAL A 104 5.69 -6.48 -0.54
C VAL A 104 6.66 -5.33 -0.76
N GLU A 105 7.65 -5.15 0.10
CA GLU A 105 8.71 -4.15 -0.07
C GLU A 105 9.50 -4.40 -1.36
N GLY A 106 9.88 -5.65 -1.63
CA GLY A 106 10.57 -6.02 -2.87
C GLY A 106 9.74 -5.81 -4.14
N LEU A 107 8.42 -5.99 -4.07
CA LEU A 107 7.52 -5.70 -5.20
C LEU A 107 7.26 -4.20 -5.34
N ALA A 108 7.11 -3.50 -4.22
CA ALA A 108 6.77 -2.09 -4.20
C ALA A 108 7.93 -1.18 -4.62
N SER A 109 9.18 -1.61 -4.41
CA SER A 109 10.37 -0.82 -4.80
C SER A 109 10.62 -0.76 -6.30
N LYS A 110 10.16 -1.77 -7.06
CA LYS A 110 10.50 -1.90 -8.48
C LYS A 110 10.15 -0.70 -9.36
N PRO A 111 8.95 -0.09 -9.29
CA PRO A 111 8.63 1.07 -10.11
C PRO A 111 9.44 2.33 -9.77
N PHE A 112 10.16 2.31 -8.65
CA PHE A 112 10.93 3.43 -8.13
C PHE A 112 12.45 3.23 -8.23
N GLU A 113 12.89 2.26 -9.03
CA GLU A 113 14.29 2.16 -9.47
C GLU A 113 14.72 3.39 -10.27
N GLN A 114 13.75 4.07 -10.89
CA GLN A 114 13.90 5.39 -11.50
C GLN A 114 12.90 6.37 -10.86
N GLU A 115 13.27 7.65 -10.83
CA GLU A 115 12.37 8.68 -10.32
C GLU A 115 11.13 8.83 -11.21
N VAL A 116 9.98 9.02 -10.56
CA VAL A 116 8.75 9.40 -11.24
C VAL A 116 8.91 10.82 -11.79
N SER A 117 8.78 10.99 -13.09
CA SER A 117 9.02 12.25 -13.76
C SER A 117 7.83 12.70 -14.63
N LEU A 118 7.75 14.01 -14.87
CA LEU A 118 6.80 14.57 -15.82
C LEU A 118 7.38 14.46 -17.24
N ILE A 119 6.52 14.10 -18.20
CA ILE A 119 6.87 14.10 -19.61
C ILE A 119 6.42 15.44 -20.18
N GLY A 120 7.35 16.25 -20.66
CA GLY A 120 7.07 17.47 -21.41
C GLY A 120 6.69 17.18 -22.85
N ASP A 121 5.89 18.06 -23.44
CA ASP A 121 5.64 18.02 -24.88
C ASP A 121 6.91 18.47 -25.62
N GLN A 122 7.55 17.56 -26.34
CA GLN A 122 8.84 17.80 -27.02
C GLN A 122 8.66 18.47 -28.39
N THR A 123 7.46 18.86 -28.78
CA THR A 123 7.17 19.26 -30.16
C THR A 123 7.66 20.65 -30.54
N ASP A 124 8.04 21.53 -29.60
CA ASP A 124 8.40 22.92 -29.90
C ASP A 124 9.71 23.42 -29.23
N ALA A 125 10.70 22.57 -29.08
CA ALA A 125 12.00 22.95 -28.50
C ALA A 125 12.87 23.73 -29.49
N THR A 126 12.52 24.98 -29.75
CA THR A 126 13.39 25.89 -30.53
C THR A 126 14.03 26.98 -29.67
N ASP A 127 13.76 27.06 -28.38
CA ASP A 127 14.40 28.07 -27.53
C ASP A 127 14.75 27.53 -26.14
N ASP A 128 15.89 27.90 -25.63
CA ASP A 128 16.67 27.32 -24.51
C ASP A 128 16.09 27.59 -23.12
N THR A 129 14.88 28.12 -22.99
CA THR A 129 14.35 28.59 -21.70
C THR A 129 13.06 27.93 -21.20
N ASP A 130 12.24 27.27 -22.05
CA ASP A 130 10.94 26.71 -21.59
C ASP A 130 10.41 25.49 -22.38
N ALA A 131 11.29 24.64 -22.88
CA ALA A 131 11.00 23.59 -23.86
C ALA A 131 10.15 22.41 -23.39
N SER A 132 9.53 22.43 -22.20
CA SER A 132 8.82 21.25 -21.69
C SER A 132 7.28 21.34 -21.72
N GLY A 133 6.70 22.49 -22.09
CA GLY A 133 5.22 22.69 -22.03
C GLY A 133 4.63 22.55 -20.63
N ILE A 134 5.46 22.26 -19.62
CA ILE A 134 5.02 22.04 -18.23
C ILE A 134 4.98 23.38 -17.50
N PRO A 135 3.82 23.82 -16.95
CA PRO A 135 3.75 25.04 -16.17
C PRO A 135 4.70 25.04 -14.96
N GLN A 136 5.37 26.18 -14.71
CA GLN A 136 6.33 26.31 -13.61
C GLN A 136 5.70 25.91 -12.25
N GLN A 137 4.43 26.24 -12.03
CA GLN A 137 3.72 25.91 -10.81
C GLN A 137 3.61 24.39 -10.57
N ILE A 138 3.49 23.62 -11.65
CA ILE A 138 3.46 22.15 -11.57
C ILE A 138 4.88 21.60 -11.33
N ARG A 139 5.90 22.21 -11.98
CA ARG A 139 7.30 21.87 -11.72
C ARG A 139 7.70 22.09 -10.27
N ASP A 140 7.26 23.21 -9.69
CA ASP A 140 7.51 23.51 -8.27
C ASP A 140 6.70 22.59 -7.35
N PHE A 141 5.48 22.24 -7.74
CA PHE A 141 4.59 21.39 -6.96
C PHE A 141 5.14 19.97 -6.76
N VAL A 142 5.71 19.35 -7.78
CA VAL A 142 6.19 17.94 -7.72
C VAL A 142 7.33 17.73 -6.74
N TRP A 143 8.04 18.79 -6.33
CA TRP A 143 9.10 18.72 -5.32
C TRP A 143 8.58 18.63 -3.87
N ASN A 144 7.31 19.02 -3.65
CA ASN A 144 6.69 18.94 -2.33
C ASN A 144 5.17 18.83 -2.52
N VAL A 145 4.68 17.63 -2.83
CA VAL A 145 3.27 17.42 -3.18
C VAL A 145 2.33 17.45 -1.98
N ASP A 146 2.81 17.06 -0.80
CA ASP A 146 2.00 16.89 0.42
C ASP A 146 2.13 18.05 1.42
N GLY A 147 2.98 19.04 1.13
CA GLY A 147 3.26 20.12 2.06
C GLY A 147 4.23 19.77 3.20
N SER A 148 4.63 18.51 3.32
CA SER A 148 5.56 18.01 4.34
C SER A 148 7.01 17.88 3.85
N GLY A 149 7.25 18.19 2.59
CA GLY A 149 8.56 18.11 1.95
C GLY A 149 8.78 16.86 1.10
N ASN A 150 7.77 15.98 0.97
CA ASN A 150 7.88 14.81 0.12
C ASN A 150 7.65 15.18 -1.35
N ASN A 151 8.59 14.75 -2.20
CA ASN A 151 8.43 14.87 -3.64
C ASN A 151 7.41 13.83 -4.17
N MET A 152 7.05 13.96 -5.44
CA MET A 152 6.08 13.08 -6.09
C MET A 152 6.51 11.61 -6.04
N THR A 153 7.80 11.31 -6.18
CA THR A 153 8.33 9.93 -6.16
C THR A 153 8.14 9.28 -4.79
N VAL A 154 8.51 9.96 -3.71
CA VAL A 154 8.37 9.44 -2.33
C VAL A 154 6.89 9.24 -1.98
N PHE A 155 6.04 10.22 -2.33
CA PHE A 155 4.60 10.10 -2.11
C PHE A 155 3.99 8.93 -2.91
N ALA A 156 4.38 8.78 -4.18
CA ALA A 156 3.93 7.70 -5.04
C ALA A 156 4.38 6.33 -4.52
N ALA A 157 5.62 6.20 -4.03
CA ALA A 157 6.14 4.97 -3.45
C ALA A 157 5.32 4.52 -2.23
N HIS A 158 4.99 5.46 -1.34
CA HIS A 158 4.14 5.17 -0.19
C HIS A 158 2.73 4.73 -0.61
N THR A 159 2.11 5.46 -1.54
CA THR A 159 0.77 5.12 -2.07
C THR A 159 0.78 3.75 -2.76
N PHE A 160 1.85 3.44 -3.51
CA PHE A 160 2.00 2.15 -4.20
C PHE A 160 2.11 0.98 -3.23
N PHE A 161 2.94 1.12 -2.19
CA PHE A 161 3.06 0.11 -1.13
C PHE A 161 1.70 -0.16 -0.47
N GLN A 162 0.98 0.88 -0.09
CA GLN A 162 -0.34 0.74 0.54
C GLN A 162 -1.38 0.15 -0.43
N GLY A 163 -1.35 0.55 -1.68
CA GLY A 163 -2.26 0.01 -2.69
C GLY A 163 -2.07 -1.49 -2.94
N ILE A 164 -0.83 -2.00 -2.97
CA ILE A 164 -0.57 -3.44 -3.09
C ILE A 164 -1.15 -4.19 -1.89
N ASN A 165 -0.97 -3.67 -0.69
CA ASN A 165 -1.49 -4.26 0.54
C ASN A 165 -3.02 -4.25 0.59
N ASN A 166 -3.64 -3.12 0.26
CA ASN A 166 -5.06 -2.88 0.51
C ASN A 166 -5.97 -3.16 -0.69
N ALA A 167 -5.39 -3.44 -1.88
CA ALA A 167 -6.08 -3.60 -3.16
C ALA A 167 -6.61 -2.29 -3.78
N VAL A 168 -6.84 -1.28 -2.99
CA VAL A 168 -7.19 0.08 -3.37
C VAL A 168 -6.65 1.03 -2.32
N ASP A 169 -6.21 2.19 -2.76
CA ASP A 169 -5.83 3.29 -1.88
C ASP A 169 -6.20 4.63 -2.52
N TRP A 170 -6.08 5.76 -1.82
CA TRP A 170 -6.67 7.00 -2.26
C TRP A 170 -5.73 8.19 -2.09
N ILE A 171 -5.77 9.09 -3.07
CA ILE A 171 -5.16 10.41 -3.01
C ILE A 171 -6.28 11.44 -2.95
N LEU A 172 -6.31 12.25 -1.90
CA LEU A 172 -7.13 13.44 -1.81
C LEU A 172 -6.29 14.65 -2.25
N VAL A 173 -6.73 15.34 -3.28
CA VAL A 173 -6.13 16.60 -3.71
C VAL A 173 -6.86 17.74 -3.02
N ASP A 174 -6.37 18.14 -1.86
CA ASP A 174 -6.99 19.15 -1.01
C ASP A 174 -6.42 20.55 -1.28
N HIS A 175 -7.13 21.54 -0.84
CA HIS A 175 -6.71 22.93 -0.92
C HIS A 175 -7.16 23.66 0.34
N ASP A 176 -6.29 24.51 0.88
CA ASP A 176 -6.62 25.30 2.04
C ASP A 176 -7.89 26.13 1.80
N LYS A 177 -8.69 26.23 2.87
CA LYS A 177 -9.90 27.03 2.84
C LYS A 177 -9.58 28.48 2.50
N ARG A 178 -10.29 29.01 1.52
CA ARG A 178 -10.10 30.37 1.08
C ARG A 178 -10.48 31.35 2.18
N ASP A 179 -9.51 32.12 2.68
CA ASP A 179 -9.77 33.25 3.55
C ASP A 179 -10.54 34.35 2.76
N PRO A 180 -11.67 34.83 3.26
CA PRO A 180 -12.45 35.91 2.59
C PRO A 180 -11.64 37.18 2.27
N SER A 181 -10.53 37.40 2.98
CA SER A 181 -9.62 38.51 2.72
C SER A 181 -8.78 38.33 1.46
N ILE A 182 -8.68 37.12 0.91
CA ILE A 182 -7.91 36.80 -0.28
C ILE A 182 -8.78 37.00 -1.51
N ARG A 183 -8.53 38.07 -2.25
CA ARG A 183 -9.34 38.46 -3.41
C ARG A 183 -8.68 38.11 -4.75
N THR A 184 -7.36 37.96 -4.77
CA THR A 184 -6.59 37.76 -6.01
C THR A 184 -5.72 36.52 -5.96
N LEU A 185 -5.39 36.00 -7.13
CA LEU A 185 -4.44 34.89 -7.27
C LEU A 185 -3.04 35.25 -6.73
N ALA A 186 -2.66 36.55 -6.88
CA ALA A 186 -1.41 37.08 -6.34
C ALA A 186 -1.39 37.05 -4.80
N ASP A 187 -2.53 37.29 -4.16
CA ASP A 187 -2.64 37.20 -2.69
C ASP A 187 -2.55 35.77 -2.20
N MET A 188 -3.14 34.81 -2.93
CA MET A 188 -3.01 33.38 -2.65
C MET A 188 -1.53 32.95 -2.72
N ARG A 189 -0.84 33.35 -3.79
CA ARG A 189 0.59 33.02 -3.98
C ARG A 189 1.47 33.63 -2.88
N ARG A 190 1.23 34.91 -2.49
CA ARG A 190 1.95 35.56 -1.39
C ARG A 190 1.78 34.88 -0.05
N ARG A 191 0.62 34.28 0.21
CA ARG A 191 0.35 33.51 1.45
C ARG A 191 0.76 32.06 1.37
N GLY A 192 1.30 31.60 0.24
CA GLY A 192 1.73 30.23 0.04
C GLY A 192 0.58 29.22 -0.04
N LEU A 193 -0.66 29.69 -0.29
CA LEU A 193 -1.81 28.81 -0.45
C LEU A 193 -1.70 28.08 -1.79
N ARG A 194 -1.66 26.79 -1.72
CA ARG A 194 -1.55 25.90 -2.88
C ARG A 194 -2.29 24.59 -2.61
N PRO A 195 -2.71 23.85 -3.64
CA PRO A 195 -3.19 22.50 -3.44
C PRO A 195 -2.08 21.62 -2.87
N TYR A 196 -2.47 20.57 -2.17
CA TYR A 196 -1.58 19.55 -1.63
C TYR A 196 -2.26 18.19 -1.68
N TRP A 197 -1.45 17.14 -1.72
CA TRP A 197 -1.95 15.78 -1.70
C TRP A 197 -1.96 15.21 -0.29
N SER A 198 -3.07 14.59 0.07
CA SER A 198 -3.19 13.82 1.29
C SER A 198 -3.42 12.36 0.94
N HIS A 199 -2.61 11.50 1.52
CA HIS A 199 -2.79 10.06 1.41
C HIS A 199 -3.93 9.61 2.33
N ILE A 200 -4.94 8.97 1.78
CA ILE A 200 -6.10 8.45 2.53
C ILE A 200 -6.07 6.92 2.47
N LEU A 201 -5.77 6.31 3.60
CA LEU A 201 -5.78 4.85 3.72
C LEU A 201 -7.16 4.28 3.36
N ALA A 202 -7.18 3.18 2.63
CA ALA A 202 -8.41 2.50 2.23
C ALA A 202 -9.36 2.24 3.41
N ARG A 203 -8.83 1.87 4.57
CA ARG A 203 -9.61 1.64 5.79
C ARG A 203 -10.30 2.90 6.34
N ASN A 204 -9.83 4.09 5.97
CA ASN A 204 -10.45 5.35 6.37
C ASN A 204 -11.67 5.71 5.51
N ILE A 205 -11.88 5.01 4.41
CA ILE A 205 -13.09 5.17 3.59
C ILE A 205 -14.27 4.47 4.27
N LEU A 206 -15.24 5.26 4.71
CA LEU A 206 -16.47 4.75 5.32
C LEU A 206 -17.51 4.39 4.26
N ASP A 207 -17.69 5.26 3.26
CA ASP A 207 -18.61 5.04 2.14
C ASP A 207 -18.08 5.71 0.88
N VAL A 208 -18.26 5.07 -0.25
CA VAL A 208 -17.93 5.61 -1.57
C VAL A 208 -18.97 5.16 -2.57
N ARG A 209 -19.45 6.11 -3.38
CA ARG A 209 -20.44 5.87 -4.42
C ARG A 209 -20.01 6.53 -5.72
N SER A 210 -20.29 5.88 -6.82
CA SER A 210 -19.99 6.35 -8.16
C SER A 210 -21.13 6.03 -9.11
N GLU A 211 -21.29 6.85 -10.13
CA GLU A 211 -22.29 6.69 -11.17
C GLU A 211 -21.69 6.89 -12.55
N MET A 212 -22.32 6.30 -13.55
CA MET A 212 -21.93 6.51 -14.95
C MET A 212 -22.60 7.76 -15.48
N VAL A 213 -21.81 8.77 -15.81
CA VAL A 213 -22.28 10.03 -16.40
C VAL A 213 -21.57 10.24 -17.74
N GLY A 214 -22.32 10.30 -18.83
CA GLY A 214 -21.74 10.50 -20.16
C GLY A 214 -20.73 9.44 -20.58
N GLY A 215 -20.90 8.18 -20.14
CA GLY A 215 -19.98 7.08 -20.45
C GLY A 215 -18.72 7.02 -19.58
N LYS A 216 -18.62 7.89 -18.56
CA LYS A 216 -17.51 7.91 -17.59
C LYS A 216 -18.02 7.65 -16.17
N GLU A 217 -17.23 6.91 -15.37
CA GLU A 217 -17.54 6.73 -13.96
C GLU A 217 -17.10 7.96 -13.17
N VAL A 218 -18.01 8.50 -12.37
CA VAL A 218 -17.79 9.72 -11.59
C VAL A 218 -18.15 9.44 -10.14
N LEU A 219 -17.32 9.88 -9.22
CA LEU A 219 -17.62 9.84 -7.79
C LEU A 219 -18.79 10.78 -7.49
N THR A 220 -19.82 10.26 -6.82
CA THR A 220 -21.00 11.04 -6.41
C THR A 220 -21.03 11.29 -4.92
N TYR A 221 -20.43 10.40 -4.13
CA TYR A 221 -20.36 10.53 -2.69
C TYR A 221 -19.11 9.86 -2.15
N VAL A 222 -18.42 10.50 -1.22
CA VAL A 222 -17.30 9.93 -0.47
C VAL A 222 -17.35 10.39 0.97
N LYS A 223 -17.24 9.46 1.92
CA LYS A 223 -17.18 9.71 3.36
C LYS A 223 -15.90 9.09 3.91
N ILE A 224 -15.08 9.90 4.57
CA ILE A 224 -13.77 9.49 5.09
C ILE A 224 -13.62 9.84 6.56
N LEU A 225 -12.87 9.02 7.29
CA LEU A 225 -12.26 9.41 8.55
C LEU A 225 -11.06 10.30 8.25
N GLU A 226 -10.98 11.46 8.88
CA GLU A 226 -9.85 12.38 8.68
C GLU A 226 -8.53 11.73 9.11
N PRO A 227 -7.46 11.84 8.31
CA PRO A 227 -6.15 11.37 8.72
C PRO A 227 -5.67 12.05 10.00
N GLY A 228 -5.22 11.25 10.96
CA GLY A 228 -4.71 11.76 12.24
C GLY A 228 -5.76 12.22 13.26
N ALA A 229 -7.06 12.17 12.92
CA ALA A 229 -8.14 12.55 13.83
C ALA A 229 -9.25 11.49 13.81
N THR A 230 -9.32 10.66 14.84
CA THR A 230 -10.35 9.61 14.98
C THR A 230 -11.75 10.15 15.21
N ASP A 231 -11.87 11.44 15.54
CA ASP A 231 -13.12 12.09 15.95
C ASP A 231 -13.72 12.96 14.85
N ARG A 232 -13.12 12.98 13.66
CA ARG A 232 -13.56 13.80 12.54
C ARG A 232 -13.89 12.96 11.32
N ILE A 233 -15.01 13.31 10.68
CA ILE A 233 -15.45 12.72 9.43
C ILE A 233 -15.61 13.83 8.41
N ARG A 234 -15.04 13.63 7.22
CA ARG A 234 -15.25 14.50 6.06
C ARG A 234 -16.13 13.80 5.03
N GLU A 235 -17.10 14.52 4.53
CA GLU A 235 -17.98 14.10 3.45
C GLU A 235 -17.77 14.96 2.21
N PHE A 236 -17.83 14.33 1.07
CA PHE A 236 -17.93 14.97 -0.24
C PHE A 236 -19.19 14.44 -0.93
N GLU A 237 -19.99 15.33 -1.46
CA GLU A 237 -21.24 14.99 -2.13
C GLU A 237 -21.41 15.80 -3.41
N ARG A 238 -21.70 15.12 -4.50
CA ARG A 238 -22.08 15.73 -5.76
C ARG A 238 -23.58 15.98 -5.76
N THR A 239 -23.96 17.24 -5.87
CA THR A 239 -25.35 17.69 -5.95
C THR A 239 -25.65 18.20 -7.37
N GLY A 240 -26.91 18.51 -7.65
CA GLY A 240 -27.30 19.15 -8.92
C GLY A 240 -26.68 20.54 -9.14
N ALA A 241 -26.23 21.21 -8.07
CA ALA A 241 -25.60 22.54 -8.09
C ALA A 241 -24.06 22.49 -8.16
N GLY A 242 -23.44 21.36 -7.90
CA GLY A 242 -21.98 21.21 -7.85
C GLY A 242 -21.55 20.18 -6.84
N VAL A 243 -20.32 20.27 -6.37
CA VAL A 243 -19.79 19.39 -5.31
C VAL A 243 -19.65 20.19 -4.02
N VAL A 244 -20.17 19.63 -2.95
CA VAL A 244 -20.08 20.19 -1.60
C VAL A 244 -19.25 19.29 -0.71
N TRP A 245 -18.55 19.87 0.26
CA TRP A 245 -17.88 19.13 1.32
C TRP A 245 -18.39 19.58 2.69
N ARG A 246 -18.33 18.66 3.67
CA ARG A 246 -18.73 18.91 5.05
C ARG A 246 -17.73 18.24 5.98
N LEU A 247 -17.37 18.94 7.05
CA LEU A 247 -16.53 18.40 8.12
C LEU A 247 -17.37 18.27 9.39
N TRP A 248 -17.32 17.09 9.95
CA TRP A 248 -18.07 16.72 11.14
C TRP A 248 -17.11 16.35 12.27
N GLU A 249 -17.43 16.78 13.47
CA GLU A 249 -16.67 16.48 14.67
C GLU A 249 -17.54 15.77 15.69
N LYS A 250 -17.00 14.73 16.32
CA LYS A 250 -17.68 13.93 17.31
C LYS A 250 -17.84 14.73 18.59
N VAL A 251 -19.06 14.85 19.07
CA VAL A 251 -19.40 15.52 20.33
C VAL A 251 -20.15 14.57 21.25
N THR A 252 -19.87 14.67 22.55
CA THR A 252 -20.58 13.89 23.56
C THR A 252 -21.33 14.87 24.47
N ASP A 253 -22.63 14.76 24.47
CA ASP A 253 -23.49 15.57 25.33
C ASP A 253 -24.44 14.67 26.10
N GLY A 254 -24.46 14.82 27.44
CA GLY A 254 -25.31 14.02 28.33
C GLY A 254 -25.13 12.50 28.16
N GLY A 255 -23.94 12.02 27.76
CA GLY A 255 -23.68 10.59 27.50
C GLY A 255 -24.11 10.11 26.12
N LYS A 256 -24.77 10.94 25.31
CA LYS A 256 -25.10 10.65 23.92
C LYS A 256 -23.99 11.14 23.00
N ARG A 257 -23.52 10.25 22.11
CA ARG A 257 -22.53 10.56 21.09
C ARG A 257 -23.23 11.00 19.81
N SER A 258 -22.83 12.13 19.27
CA SER A 258 -23.32 12.67 17.99
C SER A 258 -22.20 13.34 17.22
N TYR A 259 -22.40 13.54 15.93
CA TYR A 259 -21.52 14.36 15.07
C TYR A 259 -22.16 15.71 14.82
N ARG A 260 -21.40 16.78 15.05
CA ARG A 260 -21.80 18.15 14.74
C ARG A 260 -21.00 18.64 13.54
N ARG A 261 -21.68 19.24 12.59
CA ARG A 261 -21.04 19.90 11.48
C ARG A 261 -20.27 21.13 11.98
N VAL A 262 -18.95 21.13 11.76
CA VAL A 262 -18.05 22.21 12.20
C VAL A 262 -17.57 23.08 11.04
N ASP A 263 -17.53 22.53 9.82
CA ASP A 263 -17.12 23.24 8.63
C ASP A 263 -17.78 22.67 7.36
N GLY A 264 -17.61 23.36 6.23
CA GLY A 264 -18.09 22.92 4.93
C GLY A 264 -18.10 24.06 3.91
N GLY A 265 -18.31 23.67 2.66
CA GLY A 265 -18.34 24.62 1.56
C GLY A 265 -18.49 23.94 0.21
N ASP A 266 -18.41 24.74 -0.84
CA ASP A 266 -18.46 24.26 -2.22
C ASP A 266 -17.05 23.95 -2.73
N ILE A 267 -16.93 22.93 -3.56
CA ILE A 267 -15.69 22.55 -4.27
C ILE A 267 -15.70 23.23 -5.63
N SER A 268 -14.83 24.23 -5.82
CA SER A 268 -14.82 25.07 -7.01
C SER A 268 -14.47 24.34 -8.31
N ILE A 269 -13.74 23.23 -8.23
CA ILE A 269 -13.37 22.43 -9.41
C ILE A 269 -14.51 21.53 -9.93
N GLY A 270 -15.67 21.49 -9.23
CA GLY A 270 -16.89 20.80 -9.68
C GLY A 270 -16.84 19.28 -9.70
N VAL A 271 -15.77 18.68 -9.18
CA VAL A 271 -15.59 17.23 -9.04
C VAL A 271 -15.11 16.90 -7.62
N ILE A 272 -15.41 15.71 -7.14
CA ILE A 272 -14.87 15.24 -5.84
C ILE A 272 -13.36 15.05 -6.02
N PRO A 273 -12.52 15.74 -5.24
CA PRO A 273 -11.07 15.80 -5.46
C PRO A 273 -10.36 14.55 -4.91
N MET A 274 -10.88 13.38 -5.17
CA MET A 274 -10.31 12.11 -4.73
C MET A 274 -10.03 11.20 -5.92
N VAL A 275 -8.86 10.57 -5.91
CA VAL A 275 -8.40 9.67 -6.96
C VAL A 275 -8.08 8.30 -6.35
N PRO A 276 -8.73 7.22 -6.81
CA PRO A 276 -8.38 5.88 -6.36
C PRO A 276 -7.15 5.36 -7.09
N PHE A 277 -6.24 4.75 -6.34
CA PHE A 277 -5.20 3.89 -6.86
C PHE A 277 -5.63 2.43 -6.69
N VAL A 278 -5.80 1.69 -7.76
CA VAL A 278 -6.37 0.33 -7.74
C VAL A 278 -5.35 -0.68 -8.22
N THR A 279 -5.04 -1.65 -7.36
CA THR A 279 -4.20 -2.82 -7.68
C THR A 279 -5.01 -4.12 -7.70
N GLY A 280 -6.11 -4.15 -6.94
CA GLY A 280 -6.99 -5.31 -6.84
C GLY A 280 -7.97 -5.40 -8.01
N ARG A 281 -8.50 -6.59 -8.22
CA ARG A 281 -9.56 -6.80 -9.22
C ARG A 281 -10.90 -6.39 -8.63
N ARG A 282 -11.53 -5.37 -9.22
CA ARG A 282 -12.84 -4.88 -8.82
C ARG A 282 -13.95 -5.91 -9.13
N VAL A 283 -14.88 -6.08 -8.20
CA VAL A 283 -16.02 -6.99 -8.35
C VAL A 283 -17.22 -6.23 -8.95
N GLY A 284 -17.43 -6.38 -10.23
CA GLY A 284 -18.49 -5.67 -10.95
C GLY A 284 -18.30 -4.16 -10.87
N ARG A 285 -19.37 -3.42 -10.47
CA ARG A 285 -19.36 -1.97 -10.25
C ARG A 285 -19.29 -1.59 -8.77
N GLN A 286 -19.19 -2.57 -7.87
CA GLN A 286 -19.10 -2.33 -6.43
C GLN A 286 -17.69 -1.87 -6.07
N TRP A 287 -17.54 -1.20 -4.93
CA TRP A 287 -16.25 -0.81 -4.39
C TRP A 287 -15.65 -1.93 -3.52
N ARG A 288 -15.79 -3.16 -4.02
CA ARG A 288 -15.17 -4.38 -3.51
C ARG A 288 -14.10 -4.84 -4.45
N PHE A 289 -12.99 -5.25 -3.88
CA PHE A 289 -11.83 -5.70 -4.64
C PHE A 289 -11.40 -7.09 -4.18
N THR A 290 -10.87 -7.87 -5.10
CA THR A 290 -10.10 -9.07 -4.76
C THR A 290 -8.65 -8.63 -4.60
N PRO A 291 -8.11 -8.66 -3.36
CA PRO A 291 -6.75 -8.21 -3.11
C PRO A 291 -5.72 -9.12 -3.77
N PRO A 292 -4.66 -8.55 -4.36
CA PRO A 292 -3.62 -9.34 -5.03
C PRO A 292 -2.81 -10.19 -4.05
N MET A 293 -2.61 -9.71 -2.82
CA MET A 293 -1.78 -10.37 -1.80
C MET A 293 -2.58 -11.20 -0.79
N ARG A 294 -3.88 -11.45 -1.04
CA ARG A 294 -4.77 -12.16 -0.09
C ARG A 294 -4.22 -13.52 0.36
N ALA A 295 -3.75 -14.32 -0.60
CA ALA A 295 -3.21 -15.65 -0.28
C ALA A 295 -1.94 -15.57 0.59
N ALA A 296 -1.09 -14.58 0.35
CA ALA A 296 0.12 -14.36 1.15
C ALA A 296 -0.22 -13.91 2.59
N VAL A 297 -1.22 -13.04 2.77
CA VAL A 297 -1.71 -12.63 4.10
C VAL A 297 -2.26 -13.82 4.88
N GLU A 298 -3.11 -14.64 4.25
CA GLU A 298 -3.68 -15.83 4.89
C GLU A 298 -2.60 -16.85 5.27
N LEU A 299 -1.59 -17.00 4.42
CA LEU A 299 -0.46 -17.90 4.68
C LEU A 299 0.47 -17.37 5.79
N SER A 300 0.62 -16.04 5.89
CA SER A 300 1.38 -15.39 6.97
C SER A 300 0.72 -15.59 8.34
N ILE A 301 -0.60 -15.47 8.40
CA ILE A 301 -1.37 -15.80 9.62
C ILE A 301 -1.21 -17.28 9.98
N ASN A 302 -1.19 -18.16 8.99
CA ASN A 302 -0.95 -19.58 9.24
C ASN A 302 0.50 -19.83 9.72
N LEU A 303 1.49 -19.12 9.18
CA LEU A 303 2.87 -19.15 9.66
C LEU A 303 2.96 -18.75 11.13
N PHE A 304 2.32 -17.67 11.53
CA PHE A 304 2.25 -17.23 12.93
C PHE A 304 1.72 -18.32 13.87
N LYS A 305 0.67 -19.07 13.45
CA LYS A 305 0.15 -20.21 14.21
C LYS A 305 1.17 -21.34 14.32
N GLN A 306 1.84 -21.66 13.24
CA GLN A 306 2.84 -22.73 13.19
C GLN A 306 4.07 -22.40 14.02
N GLU A 307 4.56 -21.16 13.96
CA GLU A 307 5.67 -20.69 14.79
C GLU A 307 5.29 -20.68 16.28
N SER A 308 4.04 -20.30 16.61
CA SER A 308 3.53 -20.42 17.98
C SER A 308 3.51 -21.87 18.49
N GLU A 309 3.06 -22.81 17.66
CA GLU A 309 3.05 -24.24 17.99
C GLU A 309 4.48 -24.78 18.20
N LEU A 310 5.41 -24.39 17.33
CA LEU A 310 6.82 -24.79 17.39
C LEU A 310 7.50 -24.23 18.65
N GLU A 311 7.39 -22.92 18.90
CA GLU A 311 8.03 -22.27 20.05
C GLU A 311 7.48 -22.80 21.38
N TYR A 312 6.15 -22.92 21.49
CA TYR A 312 5.53 -23.47 22.69
C TYR A 312 6.00 -24.92 22.92
N LYS A 313 5.96 -25.76 21.88
CA LYS A 313 6.38 -27.16 21.99
C LYS A 313 7.88 -27.30 22.25
N SER A 314 8.70 -26.47 21.60
CA SER A 314 10.15 -26.42 21.82
C SER A 314 10.47 -26.06 23.28
N THR A 315 9.84 -25.02 23.82
CA THR A 315 10.00 -24.61 25.22
C THR A 315 9.59 -25.71 26.18
N MET A 316 8.44 -26.34 25.94
CA MET A 316 7.98 -27.45 26.79
C MET A 316 8.88 -28.67 26.69
N SER A 317 9.50 -28.91 25.53
CA SER A 317 10.36 -30.07 25.26
C SER A 317 11.83 -29.82 25.67
N ALA A 318 12.23 -28.61 25.90
CA ALA A 318 13.61 -28.26 26.33
C ALA A 318 13.94 -28.80 27.73
N TYR A 319 12.92 -29.14 28.49
CA TYR A 319 13.08 -29.66 29.86
C TYR A 319 12.60 -31.08 29.93
N SER A 320 13.49 -32.02 30.26
CA SER A 320 13.12 -33.38 30.57
C SER A 320 12.23 -33.43 31.82
N MET A 321 11.18 -34.19 31.77
CA MET A 321 10.25 -34.34 32.89
C MET A 321 10.56 -35.58 33.69
N LEU A 322 10.59 -35.47 35.01
CA LEU A 322 10.71 -36.62 35.90
C LEU A 322 9.35 -37.29 36.03
N ALA A 323 9.30 -38.59 35.73
CA ALA A 323 8.10 -39.40 35.89
C ALA A 323 8.32 -40.46 36.97
N GLY A 324 7.39 -40.53 37.89
CA GLY A 324 7.32 -41.58 38.91
C GLY A 324 6.28 -42.64 38.53
N ASN A 325 6.73 -43.78 38.04
CA ASN A 325 5.86 -44.90 37.71
C ASN A 325 5.73 -45.84 38.92
N GLY A 326 4.48 -46.10 39.35
CA GLY A 326 4.24 -46.93 40.53
C GLY A 326 4.51 -46.22 41.87
N ILE A 327 4.52 -44.92 41.88
CA ILE A 327 4.74 -44.07 43.07
C ILE A 327 3.46 -43.30 43.36
N GLU A 328 3.05 -43.23 44.63
CA GLU A 328 1.88 -42.44 45.04
C GLU A 328 2.19 -40.93 44.82
N PRO A 329 1.23 -40.17 44.25
CA PRO A 329 1.35 -38.73 44.13
C PRO A 329 1.38 -38.06 45.50
N PRO A 330 2.01 -36.89 45.67
CA PRO A 330 1.96 -36.15 46.92
C PRO A 330 0.52 -35.85 47.31
N ARG A 331 0.26 -35.82 48.60
CA ARG A 331 -1.08 -35.50 49.12
C ARG A 331 -1.21 -33.99 49.32
N GLY A 332 -2.31 -33.45 48.81
CA GLY A 332 -2.65 -32.03 49.05
C GLY A 332 -2.92 -31.74 50.52
N PRO A 333 -3.13 -30.48 50.88
CA PRO A 333 -3.45 -30.06 52.25
C PRO A 333 -4.75 -30.70 52.82
N ASP A 334 -5.59 -31.20 51.93
CA ASP A 334 -6.84 -31.96 52.26
C ASP A 334 -6.61 -33.47 52.48
N GLY A 335 -5.35 -33.91 52.44
CA GLY A 335 -4.98 -35.33 52.63
C GLY A 335 -5.28 -36.22 51.41
N LYS A 336 -5.86 -35.70 50.36
CA LYS A 336 -6.17 -36.44 49.11
C LYS A 336 -4.99 -36.43 48.15
N PRO A 337 -4.81 -37.48 47.33
CA PRO A 337 -3.79 -37.47 46.29
C PRO A 337 -4.06 -36.27 45.34
N ASP A 338 -3.01 -35.53 45.02
CA ASP A 338 -3.10 -34.51 43.99
C ASP A 338 -3.15 -35.17 42.60
N THR A 339 -4.35 -35.22 42.04
CA THR A 339 -4.60 -35.86 40.73
C THR A 339 -4.50 -34.90 39.56
N LYS A 340 -4.19 -33.62 39.80
CA LYS A 340 -3.99 -32.64 38.75
C LYS A 340 -2.62 -32.84 38.12
N ILE A 341 -2.58 -33.45 36.95
CA ILE A 341 -1.37 -33.55 36.14
C ILE A 341 -1.13 -32.20 35.47
N ALA A 342 -0.28 -31.38 36.08
CA ALA A 342 0.20 -30.21 35.42
C ALA A 342 1.43 -30.57 34.60
N VAL A 343 1.37 -30.37 33.31
CA VAL A 343 2.46 -30.60 32.37
C VAL A 343 3.29 -29.33 32.25
N GLY A 344 4.60 -29.42 32.52
CA GLY A 344 5.50 -28.26 32.41
C GLY A 344 6.91 -28.58 32.92
N PRO A 345 7.89 -27.71 32.63
CA PRO A 345 9.30 -27.96 32.91
C PRO A 345 9.63 -28.13 34.40
N SER A 346 8.80 -27.66 35.30
CA SER A 346 8.97 -27.76 36.76
C SER A 346 8.00 -28.75 37.42
N ARG A 347 7.42 -29.64 36.66
CA ARG A 347 6.37 -30.54 37.11
C ARG A 347 6.80 -32.00 37.02
N VAL A 348 6.25 -32.82 37.92
CA VAL A 348 6.51 -34.26 38.01
C VAL A 348 5.27 -35.01 37.59
N LEU A 349 5.43 -35.97 36.69
CA LEU A 349 4.36 -36.87 36.27
C LEU A 349 4.28 -38.06 37.26
N TRP A 350 3.08 -38.39 37.72
CA TRP A 350 2.84 -39.47 38.68
C TRP A 350 1.91 -40.51 38.05
N SER A 351 2.27 -41.78 38.21
CA SER A 351 1.41 -42.89 37.90
C SER A 351 1.24 -43.74 39.17
N PRO A 352 0.02 -43.90 39.68
CA PRO A 352 -0.18 -44.66 40.91
C PRO A 352 0.23 -46.14 40.76
N PRO A 353 0.60 -46.80 41.88
CA PRO A 353 0.91 -48.23 41.87
C PRO A 353 -0.33 -49.04 41.45
N ARG A 354 -0.09 -50.14 40.73
CA ARG A 354 -1.17 -51.07 40.38
C ARG A 354 -1.69 -51.75 41.64
N ALA A 355 -3.01 -51.98 41.73
CA ALA A 355 -3.68 -52.61 42.84
C ALA A 355 -3.27 -54.08 43.05
N ASP A 356 -2.63 -54.74 42.10
CA ASP A 356 -2.20 -56.11 42.09
C ASP A 356 -0.76 -56.34 42.62
N GLY A 357 -0.14 -55.35 43.22
CA GLY A 357 1.16 -55.51 43.91
C GLY A 357 2.37 -55.71 43.00
N GLY A 358 2.24 -55.47 41.70
CA GLY A 358 3.33 -55.66 40.74
C GLY A 358 4.24 -54.42 40.61
N THR A 359 5.51 -54.64 40.75
CA THR A 359 6.67 -53.80 40.44
C THR A 359 6.90 -52.59 41.38
N ALA A 360 8.09 -52.53 41.95
CA ALA A 360 8.59 -51.40 42.70
C ALA A 360 8.51 -50.11 41.87
N GLY A 361 8.10 -49.02 42.50
CA GLY A 361 8.01 -47.73 41.86
C GLY A 361 9.36 -47.29 41.25
N LYS A 362 9.33 -46.77 40.03
CA LYS A 362 10.51 -46.37 39.28
C LYS A 362 10.43 -44.91 38.90
N TRP A 363 11.50 -44.20 39.08
CA TRP A 363 11.69 -42.85 38.55
C TRP A 363 12.35 -42.94 37.18
N GLU A 364 11.79 -42.29 36.20
CA GLU A 364 12.33 -42.22 34.84
C GLU A 364 12.27 -40.75 34.34
N TRP A 365 13.33 -40.37 33.65
CA TRP A 365 13.28 -39.13 32.89
C TRP A 365 12.56 -39.41 31.55
N ILE A 366 11.52 -38.66 31.31
CA ILE A 366 10.82 -38.70 30.02
C ILE A 366 11.40 -37.55 29.18
N GLU A 367 12.07 -37.92 28.13
CA GLU A 367 12.51 -36.96 27.09
C GLU A 367 11.47 -36.93 25.98
N PRO A 368 10.98 -35.73 25.61
CA PRO A 368 10.08 -35.58 24.48
C PRO A 368 10.74 -35.99 23.18
N SER A 369 9.97 -36.64 22.28
CA SER A 369 10.47 -37.08 20.98
C SER A 369 10.90 -35.90 20.11
N SER A 370 12.14 -35.88 19.63
CA SER A 370 12.68 -34.90 18.70
C SER A 370 12.03 -34.94 17.30
N GLU A 371 11.36 -36.03 16.96
CA GLU A 371 10.71 -36.20 15.64
C GLU A 371 9.55 -35.20 15.44
N ILE A 372 8.78 -34.92 16.50
CA ILE A 372 7.68 -33.94 16.45
C ILE A 372 8.22 -32.55 16.20
N LEU A 373 9.33 -32.17 16.83
CA LEU A 373 9.97 -30.86 16.62
C LEU A 373 10.45 -30.70 15.19
N LYS A 374 11.14 -31.71 14.65
CA LYS A 374 11.58 -31.73 13.25
C LYS A 374 10.41 -31.62 12.26
N PHE A 375 9.30 -32.28 12.55
CA PHE A 375 8.10 -32.18 11.74
C PHE A 375 7.53 -30.73 11.77
N LEU A 376 7.46 -30.10 12.94
CA LEU A 376 6.98 -28.72 13.06
C LEU A 376 7.92 -27.73 12.36
N GLU A 377 9.25 -27.88 12.53
CA GLU A 377 10.26 -27.09 11.82
C GLU A 377 10.10 -27.20 10.30
N SER A 378 10.02 -28.42 9.77
CA SER A 378 9.81 -28.65 8.33
C SER A 378 8.52 -28.03 7.82
N ARG A 379 7.47 -27.99 8.64
CA ARG A 379 6.18 -27.36 8.31
C ARG A 379 6.30 -25.84 8.22
N VAL A 380 7.04 -25.22 9.14
CA VAL A 380 7.35 -23.79 9.14
C VAL A 380 8.20 -23.43 7.92
N GLU A 381 9.29 -24.15 7.68
CA GLU A 381 10.16 -23.93 6.53
C GLU A 381 9.40 -24.02 5.20
N LYS A 382 8.57 -25.05 5.04
CA LYS A 382 7.72 -25.20 3.85
C LYS A 382 6.75 -24.05 3.66
N THR A 383 6.18 -23.52 4.74
CA THR A 383 5.29 -22.37 4.68
C THR A 383 6.05 -21.10 4.28
N ILE A 384 7.26 -20.89 4.79
CA ILE A 384 8.15 -19.79 4.38
C ILE A 384 8.52 -19.90 2.89
N GLN A 385 8.86 -21.12 2.41
CA GLN A 385 9.13 -21.35 1.00
C GLN A 385 7.91 -21.01 0.13
N ASN A 386 6.73 -21.47 0.51
CA ASN A 386 5.49 -21.17 -0.21
C ASN A 386 5.21 -19.65 -0.24
N LEU A 387 5.46 -18.93 0.85
CA LEU A 387 5.35 -17.46 0.89
C LEU A 387 6.30 -16.79 -0.09
N ARG A 388 7.57 -17.22 -0.12
CA ARG A 388 8.56 -16.68 -1.07
C ARG A 388 8.19 -16.98 -2.52
N GLU A 389 7.62 -18.15 -2.78
CA GLU A 389 7.11 -18.50 -4.11
C GLU A 389 5.91 -17.63 -4.50
N LEU A 390 4.97 -17.37 -3.58
CA LEU A 390 3.87 -16.43 -3.81
C LEU A 390 4.35 -15.00 -4.07
N GLY A 391 5.42 -14.57 -3.42
CA GLY A 391 6.04 -13.27 -3.65
C GLY A 391 6.64 -13.13 -5.04
N ARG A 392 7.10 -14.22 -5.63
CA ARG A 392 7.51 -14.26 -7.03
C ARG A 392 6.32 -14.32 -8.00
N GLN A 393 5.16 -14.79 -7.51
CA GLN A 393 3.93 -14.97 -8.29
C GLN A 393 2.69 -14.49 -7.53
N PRO A 394 2.46 -13.20 -7.30
CA PRO A 394 1.37 -12.73 -6.45
C PRO A 394 -0.04 -13.12 -6.93
N LEU A 395 -0.19 -13.64 -8.14
CA LEU A 395 -1.50 -13.96 -8.75
C LEU A 395 -1.75 -15.44 -9.06
N THR A 396 -0.78 -16.33 -8.81
CA THR A 396 -0.96 -17.76 -9.11
C THR A 396 -0.46 -18.64 -7.97
N ALA A 397 -1.36 -18.96 -7.04
CA ALA A 397 -1.14 -20.01 -6.07
C ALA A 397 -1.52 -21.35 -6.70
N SER A 398 -0.55 -22.15 -7.11
CA SER A 398 -0.55 -23.62 -7.03
C SER A 398 0.64 -24.20 -7.79
N SER A 399 1.55 -24.80 -7.11
CA SER A 399 2.11 -26.15 -7.36
C SER A 399 3.49 -26.35 -6.74
N SER A 400 3.65 -27.51 -6.17
CA SER A 400 4.74 -27.95 -5.32
C SER A 400 5.93 -28.59 -6.04
N ASN A 401 6.15 -28.34 -7.34
CA ASN A 401 7.34 -28.81 -8.07
C ASN A 401 7.67 -27.85 -9.19
N ILE A 402 8.53 -26.85 -8.90
CA ILE A 402 8.91 -25.84 -9.86
C ILE A 402 10.23 -26.22 -10.53
N THR A 403 10.20 -26.50 -11.84
CA THR A 403 11.40 -26.57 -12.67
C THR A 403 11.92 -25.16 -12.99
N VAL A 404 13.18 -25.03 -13.43
CA VAL A 404 13.80 -23.75 -13.81
C VAL A 404 12.91 -22.97 -14.82
N ILE A 405 12.30 -23.67 -15.77
CA ILE A 405 11.38 -23.08 -16.76
C ILE A 405 10.13 -22.53 -16.07
N THR A 406 9.59 -23.26 -15.10
CA THR A 406 8.41 -22.84 -14.34
C THR A 406 8.74 -21.61 -13.45
N ALA A 407 9.94 -21.55 -12.87
CA ALA A 407 10.42 -20.40 -12.11
C ALA A 407 10.57 -19.16 -13.00
N ALA A 408 11.08 -19.29 -14.20
CA ALA A 408 11.19 -18.19 -15.17
C ALA A 408 9.81 -17.68 -15.63
N VAL A 409 8.89 -18.59 -15.94
CA VAL A 409 7.48 -18.22 -16.28
C VAL A 409 6.79 -17.53 -15.11
N ALA A 410 7.10 -17.95 -13.91
CA ALA A 410 6.58 -17.40 -12.69
C ALA A 410 7.10 -15.97 -12.42
N ALA A 411 8.40 -15.77 -12.58
CA ALA A 411 9.02 -14.45 -12.51
C ALA A 411 8.41 -13.49 -13.56
N GLY A 412 8.19 -13.97 -14.78
CA GLY A 412 7.52 -13.20 -15.84
C GLY A 412 6.10 -12.77 -15.48
N LYS A 413 5.31 -13.62 -14.80
CA LYS A 413 3.96 -13.25 -14.33
C LYS A 413 3.98 -12.22 -13.22
N ALA A 414 4.91 -12.32 -12.27
CA ALA A 414 5.07 -11.33 -11.21
C ALA A 414 5.47 -9.97 -11.78
N LYS A 415 6.40 -9.92 -12.73
CA LYS A 415 6.76 -8.72 -13.49
C LYS A 415 5.55 -8.11 -14.19
N SER A 416 4.73 -8.93 -14.85
CA SER A 416 3.51 -8.50 -15.54
C SER A 416 2.50 -7.88 -14.57
N ALA A 417 2.36 -8.39 -13.34
CA ALA A 417 1.46 -7.83 -12.33
C ALA A 417 1.95 -6.48 -11.83
N VAL A 418 3.23 -6.37 -11.44
CA VAL A 418 3.83 -5.10 -11.00
C VAL A 418 3.78 -4.05 -12.10
N LYS A 419 4.02 -4.45 -13.35
CA LYS A 419 3.89 -3.57 -14.53
C LYS A 419 2.45 -3.03 -14.67
N ALA A 420 1.44 -3.89 -14.49
CA ALA A 420 0.05 -3.44 -14.52
C ALA A 420 -0.29 -2.47 -13.39
N TRP A 421 0.24 -2.70 -12.18
CA TRP A 421 0.08 -1.78 -11.06
C TRP A 421 0.82 -0.46 -11.28
N ALA A 422 2.02 -0.49 -11.87
CA ALA A 422 2.77 0.72 -12.23
C ALA A 422 1.99 1.59 -13.25
N TYR A 423 1.34 0.98 -14.23
CA TYR A 423 0.45 1.72 -15.14
C TYR A 423 -0.79 2.27 -14.43
N SER A 424 -1.38 1.52 -13.50
CA SER A 424 -2.48 2.05 -12.67
C SER A 424 -2.03 3.23 -11.81
N LEU A 425 -0.80 3.18 -11.26
CA LEU A 425 -0.21 4.30 -10.52
C LEU A 425 0.02 5.51 -11.43
N LYS A 426 0.55 5.30 -12.62
CA LYS A 426 0.70 6.34 -13.63
C LYS A 426 -0.62 7.09 -13.87
N ASP A 427 -1.69 6.35 -14.19
CA ASP A 427 -3.00 6.93 -14.42
C ASP A 427 -3.53 7.68 -13.17
N THR A 428 -3.26 7.14 -11.98
CA THR A 428 -3.64 7.77 -10.69
C THR A 428 -2.91 9.09 -10.48
N LEU A 429 -1.59 9.14 -10.71
CA LEU A 429 -0.77 10.35 -10.57
C LEU A 429 -1.15 11.41 -11.61
N GLU A 430 -1.39 11.01 -12.86
CA GLU A 430 -1.88 11.92 -13.91
C GLU A 430 -3.24 12.55 -13.53
N ASN A 431 -4.15 11.74 -12.99
CA ASN A 431 -5.44 12.23 -12.52
C ASN A 431 -5.30 13.17 -11.29
N ALA A 432 -4.40 12.86 -10.35
CA ALA A 432 -4.14 13.71 -9.21
C ALA A 432 -3.50 15.06 -9.63
N LEU A 433 -2.56 15.03 -10.57
CA LEU A 433 -1.97 16.24 -11.14
C LEU A 433 -2.99 17.07 -11.94
N LEU A 434 -3.90 16.42 -12.67
CA LEU A 434 -4.98 17.11 -13.36
C LEU A 434 -5.90 17.85 -12.38
N LEU A 435 -6.29 17.22 -11.26
CA LEU A 435 -7.03 17.89 -10.20
C LEU A 435 -6.24 19.06 -9.59
N THR A 436 -4.93 18.87 -9.42
CA THR A 436 -4.02 19.92 -8.94
C THR A 436 -3.98 21.09 -9.90
N ALA A 437 -3.87 20.84 -11.22
CA ALA A 437 -3.92 21.89 -12.25
C ALA A 437 -5.27 22.61 -12.25
N MET A 438 -6.38 21.88 -12.08
CA MET A 438 -7.72 22.48 -11.94
C MET A 438 -7.81 23.42 -10.73
N TRP A 439 -7.27 23.03 -9.56
CA TRP A 439 -7.20 23.90 -8.38
C TRP A 439 -6.35 25.16 -8.62
N MET A 440 -5.27 25.03 -9.40
CA MET A 440 -4.39 26.14 -9.78
C MET A 440 -4.93 26.98 -10.94
N VAL A 441 -6.06 26.57 -11.53
CA VAL A 441 -6.67 27.21 -12.72
C VAL A 441 -5.68 27.20 -13.90
N LEU A 442 -5.02 26.08 -14.12
CA LEU A 442 -4.09 25.86 -15.22
C LEU A 442 -4.75 24.97 -16.27
N ASP A 443 -4.60 25.36 -17.55
CA ASP A 443 -4.95 24.50 -18.70
C ASP A 443 -3.75 23.60 -19.00
N TYR A 444 -3.65 22.49 -18.29
CA TYR A 444 -2.53 21.56 -18.39
C TYR A 444 -3.02 20.13 -18.27
N ASP A 445 -2.64 19.30 -19.21
CA ASP A 445 -2.91 17.87 -19.25
C ASP A 445 -1.64 17.08 -18.91
N PRO A 446 -1.44 16.69 -17.64
CA PRO A 446 -0.20 16.07 -17.19
C PRO A 446 0.01 14.69 -17.80
N THR A 447 1.25 14.40 -18.14
CA THR A 447 1.72 13.05 -18.51
C THR A 447 2.89 12.69 -17.60
N VAL A 448 2.80 11.51 -16.97
CA VAL A 448 3.78 11.04 -15.99
C VAL A 448 4.51 9.82 -16.53
N HIS A 449 5.80 9.76 -16.30
CA HIS A 449 6.60 8.55 -16.51
C HIS A 449 6.76 7.82 -15.18
N VAL A 450 6.32 6.57 -15.13
CA VAL A 450 6.57 5.63 -14.05
C VAL A 450 7.32 4.44 -14.65
N PHE A 451 8.45 4.09 -14.07
CA PHE A 451 9.22 2.96 -14.55
C PHE A 451 8.41 1.67 -14.47
N ALA A 452 8.26 0.98 -15.57
CA ALA A 452 7.46 -0.24 -15.70
C ALA A 452 8.15 -1.35 -16.50
N GLU A 453 9.40 -1.13 -16.89
CA GLU A 453 10.18 -2.08 -17.69
C GLU A 453 11.13 -2.85 -16.77
N PHE A 454 10.59 -3.87 -16.12
CA PHE A 454 11.32 -4.74 -15.18
C PHE A 454 11.97 -5.93 -15.90
N ASP A 455 12.44 -5.75 -17.13
CA ASP A 455 13.17 -6.80 -17.79
C ASP A 455 14.45 -7.09 -16.99
N ASP A 456 14.75 -8.37 -16.78
CA ASP A 456 16.00 -8.73 -16.13
C ASP A 456 17.11 -7.99 -16.85
N TRP A 457 17.97 -7.32 -16.08
CA TRP A 457 19.24 -6.85 -16.57
C TRP A 457 19.83 -8.03 -17.33
N MET A 458 19.75 -7.94 -18.64
CA MET A 458 20.26 -8.99 -19.50
C MET A 458 21.73 -9.11 -19.14
N GLU A 459 22.16 -10.32 -18.85
CA GLU A 459 23.57 -10.63 -18.66
C GLU A 459 24.34 -9.97 -19.82
N GLY A 460 25.58 -9.52 -19.58
CA GLY A 460 26.34 -8.71 -20.54
C GLY A 460 26.37 -9.23 -21.98
N GLU A 461 26.03 -10.51 -22.19
CA GLU A 461 25.87 -11.15 -23.53
C GLU A 461 24.81 -10.48 -24.41
N ASP A 462 23.78 -9.87 -23.84
CA ASP A 462 22.71 -9.25 -24.62
C ASP A 462 23.01 -7.80 -25.01
N LEU A 463 23.78 -7.07 -24.20
CA LEU A 463 24.35 -5.79 -24.58
C LEU A 463 25.36 -5.98 -25.69
N ASP A 464 26.20 -7.02 -25.58
CA ASP A 464 27.14 -7.42 -26.64
C ASP A 464 26.44 -7.79 -27.95
N ALA A 465 25.28 -8.43 -27.87
CA ALA A 465 24.48 -8.75 -29.05
C ALA A 465 23.91 -7.50 -29.71
N LEU A 466 23.46 -6.53 -28.90
CA LEU A 466 22.95 -5.25 -29.36
C LEU A 466 24.06 -4.41 -30.01
N ASP A 467 25.25 -4.36 -29.39
CA ASP A 467 26.46 -3.70 -29.95
C ASP A 467 26.87 -4.33 -31.26
N LYS A 468 26.88 -5.66 -31.34
CA LYS A 468 27.19 -6.39 -32.59
C LYS A 468 26.17 -6.13 -33.69
N ALA A 469 24.86 -6.08 -33.34
CA ALA A 469 23.81 -5.73 -34.30
C ALA A 469 23.99 -4.29 -34.81
N ARG A 470 24.35 -3.35 -33.93
CA ARG A 470 24.68 -1.97 -34.30
C ARG A 470 25.92 -1.89 -35.20
N ALA A 471 26.98 -2.60 -34.82
CA ALA A 471 28.24 -2.64 -35.60
C ALA A 471 28.06 -3.23 -37.01
N ARG A 472 27.11 -4.19 -37.15
CA ARG A 472 26.76 -4.79 -38.45
C ARG A 472 25.84 -3.91 -39.30
N GLY A 473 25.23 -2.87 -38.72
CA GLY A 473 24.26 -2.03 -39.41
C GLY A 473 22.84 -2.64 -39.45
N ASP A 474 22.59 -3.68 -38.67
CA ASP A 474 21.27 -4.35 -38.60
C ASP A 474 20.21 -3.47 -37.90
N ILE A 475 20.65 -2.50 -37.08
CA ILE A 475 19.80 -1.54 -36.38
C ILE A 475 20.33 -0.11 -36.54
N SER A 476 19.41 0.87 -36.55
CA SER A 476 19.79 2.28 -36.64
C SER A 476 20.42 2.78 -35.33
N HIS A 477 21.11 3.94 -35.38
CA HIS A 477 21.61 4.58 -34.15
C HIS A 477 20.50 5.00 -33.22
N GLU A 478 19.38 5.42 -33.75
CA GLU A 478 18.19 5.81 -33.00
C GLU A 478 17.59 4.60 -32.26
N THR A 479 17.36 3.50 -32.98
CA THR A 479 16.86 2.25 -32.38
C THR A 479 17.79 1.71 -31.29
N TYR A 480 19.12 1.75 -31.54
CA TYR A 480 20.12 1.35 -30.55
C TYR A 480 20.07 2.20 -29.29
N THR A 481 19.98 3.51 -29.43
CA THR A 481 19.93 4.46 -28.32
C THR A 481 18.60 4.38 -27.56
N GLU A 482 17.49 4.20 -28.26
CA GLU A 482 16.17 3.95 -27.63
C GLU A 482 16.19 2.64 -26.84
N GLU A 483 16.84 1.60 -27.35
CA GLU A 483 16.96 0.33 -26.68
C GLU A 483 17.84 0.43 -25.41
N LEU A 484 18.96 1.19 -25.48
CA LEU A 484 19.77 1.48 -24.28
C LEU A 484 19.01 2.31 -23.24
N LYS A 485 18.19 3.27 -23.69
CA LYS A 485 17.32 4.06 -22.82
C LYS A 485 16.24 3.19 -22.20
N ARG A 486 15.58 2.34 -22.99
CA ARG A 486 14.58 1.39 -22.51
C ARG A 486 15.14 0.45 -21.44
N ARG A 487 16.40 0.05 -21.57
CA ARG A 487 17.12 -0.83 -20.64
C ARG A 487 17.73 -0.11 -19.44
N GLY A 488 17.53 1.20 -19.32
CA GLY A 488 18.07 1.99 -18.22
C GLY A 488 19.58 2.22 -18.25
N VAL A 489 20.28 1.84 -19.33
CA VAL A 489 21.71 2.12 -19.54
C VAL A 489 21.91 3.62 -19.77
N LEU A 490 20.97 4.25 -20.46
CA LEU A 490 20.90 5.70 -20.64
C LEU A 490 19.74 6.27 -19.80
N SER A 491 19.92 7.46 -19.26
CA SER A 491 18.90 8.11 -18.46
C SER A 491 17.62 8.38 -19.26
N SER A 492 16.47 8.42 -18.60
CA SER A 492 15.18 8.75 -19.22
C SER A 492 15.17 10.11 -19.92
N ASN A 493 16.01 11.04 -19.44
CA ASN A 493 16.17 12.40 -19.98
C ASN A 493 17.20 12.48 -21.13
N PHE A 494 17.78 11.37 -21.53
CA PHE A 494 18.71 11.33 -22.66
C PHE A 494 17.97 11.60 -23.97
N THR A 495 18.48 12.53 -24.79
CA THR A 495 18.01 12.80 -26.14
C THR A 495 19.19 12.79 -27.09
N ILE A 496 18.99 12.18 -28.24
CA ILE A 496 20.03 12.04 -29.28
C ILE A 496 20.50 13.41 -29.78
N GLU A 497 19.59 14.37 -29.87
CA GLU A 497 19.87 15.74 -30.31
C GLU A 497 20.82 16.46 -29.37
N ARG A 498 20.55 16.38 -28.05
CA ARG A 498 21.43 16.97 -27.02
C ARG A 498 22.81 16.34 -27.01
N GLU A 499 22.88 15.03 -27.20
CA GLU A 499 24.16 14.32 -27.24
C GLU A 499 24.94 14.66 -28.50
N ARG A 500 24.29 14.82 -29.65
CA ARG A 500 24.93 15.31 -30.89
C ARG A 500 25.52 16.71 -30.70
N VAL A 501 24.81 17.62 -30.05
CA VAL A 501 25.33 18.96 -29.76
C VAL A 501 26.56 18.89 -28.84
N ARG A 502 26.53 18.05 -27.81
CA ARG A 502 27.66 17.83 -26.89
C ARG A 502 28.88 17.25 -27.64
N LEU A 503 28.64 16.21 -28.43
CA LEU A 503 29.71 15.59 -29.25
C LEU A 503 30.34 16.57 -30.25
N LEU A 504 29.54 17.49 -30.81
CA LEU A 504 30.07 18.55 -31.69
C LEU A 504 30.90 19.58 -30.92
N SER A 505 30.55 19.86 -29.66
CA SER A 505 31.32 20.76 -28.79
C SER A 505 32.60 20.13 -28.24
N ASP A 506 32.66 18.79 -28.17
CA ASP A 506 33.82 18.03 -27.69
C ASP A 506 34.83 17.68 -28.80
N LEU A 507 34.51 17.98 -30.07
CA LEU A 507 35.48 17.81 -31.13
C LEU A 507 36.64 18.81 -30.94
N PRO A 508 37.90 18.37 -30.93
CA PRO A 508 39.03 19.29 -30.86
C PRO A 508 38.94 20.26 -32.05
N VAL A 509 39.01 21.54 -31.75
CA VAL A 509 39.18 22.58 -32.78
C VAL A 509 40.54 22.30 -33.40
N ASP A 510 40.57 21.83 -34.63
CA ASP A 510 41.82 21.79 -35.42
C ASP A 510 42.39 23.20 -35.45
N GLU A 511 43.45 23.44 -34.66
CA GLU A 511 44.25 24.66 -34.81
C GLU A 511 44.83 24.62 -36.22
N ASP A 512 44.27 25.48 -37.07
CA ASP A 512 44.74 25.70 -38.42
C ASP A 512 46.27 25.85 -38.43
N GLU A 513 46.94 24.96 -39.14
CA GLU A 513 48.35 25.09 -39.48
C GLU A 513 48.55 26.45 -40.15
N GLY A 514 49.15 27.37 -39.41
CA GLY A 514 49.61 28.62 -39.92
C GLY A 514 50.55 28.38 -41.12
N LEU A 515 50.04 28.64 -42.26
CA LEU A 515 50.88 28.80 -43.50
C LEU A 515 51.65 30.11 -43.34
N ASP A 516 52.85 30.01 -42.76
CA ASP A 516 53.92 30.95 -43.04
C ASP A 516 54.76 30.40 -44.18
N GLY A 517 54.69 31.08 -45.35
CA GLY A 517 55.54 30.90 -46.46
C GLY A 517 56.36 32.16 -46.74
#